data_64aa778ec405583fb8195459c5764801
#
_entry.id   64aa778ec405583fb8195459c5764801
#
_cell.length_a   1.000
_cell.length_b   1.000
_cell.length_c   1.000
_cell.angle_alpha   90.00
_cell.angle_beta   90.00
_cell.angle_gamma   90.00
#
_symmetry.space_group_name_H-M   'P 1'
#
loop_
_entity.id
_entity.type
_entity.pdbx_description
1 polymer ?
#
loop_
_entity_poly.entity_id
_entity_poly.type
_entity_poly.pdbx_seq_one_letter_code
_entity_poly.pdbx_strand_id
1 'polypeptide(L)'
;MPHPNEESTSNPLEITQDGGVLTLTMNRPEVKNAIDFAQWRRLAAALGDAVFDTSVRAVVLTGSNGVFSSGGQLGADGPSHPLDRMRVISAAAIALHDFPKPTIAKVPGPAIGGGWNLALCCDLVVCSSNATFSQVFPRRGLSVDLGGSWLLPRLIGMQKAKLLTMTGDKLDAAEVEQLGLVTRVVEPEVLDIEVDALAQRLAAGPPVAMSLTKSLMHQAAISDFTASLESEAMAQAVNFGSEDIENGFEAFKARTTPAFTGRWRFE
;
A
#
# COMPACT_ATOMS: atom_id res chain seq x y z
N MET A 1 -38.47 -11.38 -20.97
CA MET A 1 -37.76 -10.10 -21.15
C MET A 1 -36.85 -9.93 -19.95
N PRO A 2 -35.52 -9.92 -20.08
CA PRO A 2 -34.66 -9.59 -18.98
C PRO A 2 -34.71 -8.07 -18.79
N HIS A 3 -34.83 -7.62 -17.55
CA HIS A 3 -34.75 -6.21 -17.17
C HIS A 3 -33.36 -5.65 -17.52
N PRO A 4 -33.27 -4.37 -17.97
CA PRO A 4 -32.00 -3.74 -18.19
C PRO A 4 -31.26 -3.63 -16.86
N ASN A 5 -29.95 -3.98 -16.86
CA ASN A 5 -29.01 -3.75 -15.78
C ASN A 5 -29.15 -2.30 -15.31
N GLU A 6 -29.52 -2.12 -14.06
CA GLU A 6 -29.19 -0.91 -13.33
C GLU A 6 -27.65 -0.89 -13.23
N GLU A 7 -26.99 -0.13 -14.10
CA GLU A 7 -25.58 0.20 -13.93
C GLU A 7 -25.42 0.84 -12.56
N SER A 8 -24.75 0.16 -11.67
CA SER A 8 -24.34 0.70 -10.38
C SER A 8 -23.58 2.02 -10.64
N THR A 9 -24.21 3.14 -10.29
CA THR A 9 -23.66 4.49 -10.42
C THR A 9 -22.53 4.76 -9.44
N SER A 10 -22.07 3.76 -8.67
CA SER A 10 -20.96 3.87 -7.73
C SER A 10 -19.63 3.89 -8.47
N ASN A 11 -18.79 4.87 -8.12
CA ASN A 11 -17.43 4.94 -8.63
C ASN A 11 -16.62 3.73 -8.14
N PRO A 12 -16.07 2.87 -9.03
CA PRO A 12 -15.39 1.64 -8.64
C PRO A 12 -14.10 1.86 -7.83
N LEU A 13 -13.52 3.06 -7.89
CA LEU A 13 -12.45 3.52 -7.02
C LEU A 13 -12.84 4.88 -6.46
N GLU A 14 -13.23 4.92 -5.20
CA GLU A 14 -13.49 6.17 -4.49
C GLU A 14 -12.17 6.79 -4.03
N ILE A 15 -12.05 8.09 -4.20
CA ILE A 15 -10.87 8.86 -3.82
C ILE A 15 -11.35 9.99 -2.91
N THR A 16 -10.91 9.98 -1.67
CA THR A 16 -11.22 11.02 -0.70
C THR A 16 -9.94 11.54 -0.06
N GLN A 17 -9.96 12.79 0.39
CA GLN A 17 -8.83 13.38 1.10
C GLN A 17 -9.32 14.08 2.35
N ASP A 18 -8.67 13.79 3.47
CA ASP A 18 -8.87 14.48 4.74
C ASP A 18 -7.52 14.94 5.28
N GLY A 19 -7.35 16.27 5.40
CA GLY A 19 -6.05 16.83 5.70
C GLY A 19 -4.98 16.36 4.72
N GLY A 20 -3.88 15.81 5.22
CA GLY A 20 -2.77 15.27 4.44
C GLY A 20 -2.94 13.81 4.01
N VAL A 21 -4.07 13.16 4.28
CA VAL A 21 -4.31 11.75 4.01
C VAL A 21 -5.21 11.55 2.80
N LEU A 22 -4.69 10.91 1.75
CA LEU A 22 -5.46 10.47 0.59
C LEU A 22 -5.93 9.03 0.82
N THR A 23 -7.23 8.79 0.77
CA THR A 23 -7.81 7.44 0.87
C THR A 23 -8.32 6.97 -0.48
N LEU A 24 -7.82 5.81 -0.90
CA LEU A 24 -8.23 5.10 -2.11
C LEU A 24 -9.04 3.87 -1.71
N THR A 25 -10.35 3.88 -1.98
CA THR A 25 -11.26 2.79 -1.62
C THR A 25 -11.69 2.02 -2.86
N MET A 26 -11.30 0.75 -2.93
CA MET A 26 -11.85 -0.17 -3.92
C MET A 26 -13.32 -0.40 -3.61
N ASN A 27 -14.22 0.02 -4.50
CA ASN A 27 -15.66 0.07 -4.24
C ASN A 27 -16.47 -0.68 -5.30
N ARG A 28 -16.33 -2.00 -5.29
CA ARG A 28 -17.12 -2.95 -6.08
C ARG A 28 -17.56 -4.13 -5.20
N PRO A 29 -18.39 -3.88 -4.18
CA PRO A 29 -18.77 -4.89 -3.19
C PRO A 29 -19.50 -6.09 -3.79
N GLU A 30 -20.24 -5.92 -4.89
CA GLU A 30 -20.98 -6.95 -5.62
C GLU A 30 -20.05 -8.06 -6.16
N VAL A 31 -18.78 -7.75 -6.42
CA VAL A 31 -17.74 -8.69 -6.84
C VAL A 31 -16.62 -8.83 -5.81
N LYS A 32 -16.88 -8.48 -4.53
CA LYS A 32 -15.91 -8.51 -3.42
C LYS A 32 -14.65 -7.70 -3.73
N ASN A 33 -14.83 -6.53 -4.30
CA ASN A 33 -13.77 -5.62 -4.72
C ASN A 33 -12.73 -6.27 -5.65
N ALA A 34 -13.19 -7.18 -6.54
CA ALA A 34 -12.35 -7.66 -7.63
C ALA A 34 -11.98 -6.51 -8.56
N ILE A 35 -10.73 -6.44 -8.97
CA ILE A 35 -10.17 -5.30 -9.70
C ILE A 35 -10.09 -5.64 -11.19
N ASP A 36 -10.79 -4.89 -12.02
CA ASP A 36 -10.72 -4.99 -13.49
C ASP A 36 -9.59 -4.11 -14.07
N PHE A 37 -9.38 -4.18 -15.40
CA PHE A 37 -8.28 -3.44 -16.05
C PHE A 37 -8.49 -1.92 -16.02
N ALA A 38 -9.72 -1.42 -16.01
CA ALA A 38 -10.00 0.00 -15.89
C ALA A 38 -9.63 0.51 -14.49
N GLN A 39 -9.96 -0.28 -13.48
CA GLN A 39 -9.68 0.05 -12.09
C GLN A 39 -8.17 -0.05 -11.77
N TRP A 40 -7.44 -1.03 -12.34
CA TRP A 40 -5.98 -1.08 -12.23
C TRP A 40 -5.31 0.17 -12.79
N ARG A 41 -5.74 0.62 -13.98
CA ARG A 41 -5.24 1.87 -14.59
C ARG A 41 -5.58 3.09 -13.74
N ARG A 42 -6.80 3.15 -13.21
CA ARG A 42 -7.26 4.26 -12.38
C ARG A 42 -6.47 4.34 -11.07
N LEU A 43 -6.19 3.19 -10.44
CA LEU A 43 -5.36 3.14 -9.24
C LEU A 43 -3.94 3.65 -9.51
N ALA A 44 -3.31 3.19 -10.59
CA ALA A 44 -1.98 3.67 -11.00
C ALA A 44 -1.97 5.17 -11.32
N ALA A 45 -3.00 5.68 -11.99
CA ALA A 45 -3.13 7.10 -12.31
C ALA A 45 -3.32 7.96 -11.06
N ALA A 46 -4.22 7.56 -10.15
CA ALA A 46 -4.46 8.28 -8.90
C ALA A 46 -3.19 8.38 -8.03
N LEU A 47 -2.42 7.29 -7.95
CA LEU A 47 -1.12 7.31 -7.28
C LEU A 47 -0.12 8.22 -8.01
N GLY A 48 -0.05 8.15 -9.35
CA GLY A 48 0.82 9.01 -10.16
C GLY A 48 0.55 10.51 -9.95
N ASP A 49 -0.74 10.90 -9.95
CA ASP A 49 -1.16 12.29 -9.66
C ASP A 49 -0.77 12.72 -8.24
N ALA A 50 -0.96 11.83 -7.25
CA ALA A 50 -0.67 12.11 -5.86
C ALA A 50 0.84 12.22 -5.55
N VAL A 51 1.74 11.74 -6.41
CA VAL A 51 3.20 11.93 -6.24
C VAL A 51 3.56 13.40 -6.12
N PHE A 52 3.03 14.23 -7.02
CA PHE A 52 3.37 15.65 -7.13
C PHE A 52 2.43 16.56 -6.33
N ASP A 53 1.34 16.04 -5.80
CA ASP A 53 0.42 16.82 -4.96
C ASP A 53 1.00 16.98 -3.54
N THR A 54 1.50 18.19 -3.23
CA THR A 54 2.11 18.50 -1.93
C THR A 54 1.10 18.50 -0.78
N SER A 55 -0.20 18.58 -1.06
CA SER A 55 -1.25 18.44 -0.05
C SER A 55 -1.43 16.99 0.43
N VAL A 56 -1.05 15.99 -0.40
CA VAL A 56 -1.02 14.58 0.00
C VAL A 56 0.27 14.28 0.73
N ARG A 57 0.18 13.76 1.94
CA ARG A 57 1.30 13.44 2.85
C ARG A 57 1.39 11.95 3.17
N ALA A 58 0.27 11.23 3.15
CA ALA A 58 0.16 9.79 3.32
C ALA A 58 -1.00 9.24 2.47
N VAL A 59 -0.94 7.96 2.13
CA VAL A 59 -2.00 7.26 1.38
C VAL A 59 -2.52 6.09 2.19
N VAL A 60 -3.84 5.95 2.23
CA VAL A 60 -4.54 4.75 2.73
C VAL A 60 -5.19 4.04 1.56
N LEU A 61 -4.91 2.75 1.38
CA LEU A 61 -5.60 1.89 0.43
C LEU A 61 -6.51 0.93 1.20
N THR A 62 -7.78 0.85 0.81
CA THR A 62 -8.75 -0.02 1.47
C THR A 62 -9.79 -0.57 0.49
N GLY A 63 -10.68 -1.42 0.98
CA GLY A 63 -11.85 -1.89 0.25
C GLY A 63 -13.14 -1.63 1.01
N SER A 64 -14.22 -1.42 0.28
CA SER A 64 -15.56 -1.18 0.84
C SER A 64 -16.20 -2.47 1.38
N ASN A 65 -17.24 -2.30 2.19
CA ASN A 65 -18.14 -3.39 2.65
C ASN A 65 -17.43 -4.55 3.37
N GLY A 66 -16.41 -4.26 4.19
CA GLY A 66 -15.74 -5.28 5.00
C GLY A 66 -14.89 -6.28 4.20
N VAL A 67 -14.56 -5.97 2.95
CA VAL A 67 -13.69 -6.78 2.09
C VAL A 67 -12.58 -5.89 1.55
N PHE A 68 -11.31 -6.29 1.69
CA PHE A 68 -10.24 -5.56 1.04
C PHE A 68 -10.30 -5.76 -0.48
N SER A 69 -9.99 -6.97 -0.97
CA SER A 69 -10.13 -7.31 -2.38
C SER A 69 -10.00 -8.83 -2.60
N SER A 70 -10.78 -9.36 -3.52
CA SER A 70 -10.66 -10.74 -4.00
C SER A 70 -9.60 -10.91 -5.12
N GLY A 71 -8.84 -9.84 -5.45
CA GLY A 71 -7.81 -9.84 -6.47
C GLY A 71 -8.29 -9.40 -7.85
N GLY A 72 -7.55 -9.78 -8.89
CA GLY A 72 -7.93 -9.43 -10.27
C GLY A 72 -9.22 -10.10 -10.71
N GLN A 73 -10.09 -9.36 -11.38
CA GLN A 73 -11.34 -9.89 -11.93
C GLN A 73 -11.04 -10.83 -13.09
N LEU A 74 -11.38 -12.13 -12.92
CA LEU A 74 -11.22 -13.12 -13.97
C LEU A 74 -12.23 -12.87 -15.10
N GLY A 75 -11.76 -12.99 -16.35
CA GLY A 75 -12.62 -12.79 -17.53
C GLY A 75 -12.95 -11.32 -17.84
N ALA A 76 -12.37 -10.35 -17.11
CA ALA A 76 -12.58 -8.94 -17.42
C ALA A 76 -12.05 -8.56 -18.82
N ASP A 77 -12.78 -7.68 -19.49
CA ASP A 77 -12.32 -7.07 -20.74
C ASP A 77 -11.05 -6.24 -20.51
N GLY A 78 -10.09 -6.41 -21.41
CA GLY A 78 -8.78 -5.75 -21.26
C GLY A 78 -7.93 -5.93 -22.52
N PRO A 79 -6.63 -5.62 -22.43
CA PRO A 79 -5.72 -5.82 -23.57
C PRO A 79 -5.78 -7.24 -24.10
N SER A 80 -5.74 -7.39 -25.44
CA SER A 80 -5.82 -8.70 -26.09
C SER A 80 -4.62 -9.60 -25.78
N HIS A 81 -3.42 -9.01 -25.71
CA HIS A 81 -2.19 -9.75 -25.46
C HIS A 81 -1.99 -9.98 -23.94
N PRO A 82 -1.76 -11.22 -23.49
CA PRO A 82 -1.62 -11.55 -22.07
C PRO A 82 -0.53 -10.76 -21.35
N LEU A 83 0.62 -10.52 -21.97
CA LEU A 83 1.70 -9.73 -21.40
C LEU A 83 1.30 -8.27 -21.14
N ASP A 84 0.50 -7.67 -22.03
CA ASP A 84 0.02 -6.30 -21.85
C ASP A 84 -1.01 -6.21 -20.71
N ARG A 85 -1.80 -7.27 -20.49
CA ARG A 85 -2.65 -7.40 -19.30
C ARG A 85 -1.80 -7.33 -18.04
N MET A 86 -0.73 -8.13 -17.96
CA MET A 86 0.15 -8.12 -16.79
C MET A 86 0.89 -6.79 -16.61
N ARG A 87 1.26 -6.09 -17.69
CA ARG A 87 1.85 -4.75 -17.61
C ARG A 87 0.91 -3.73 -16.96
N VAL A 88 -0.38 -3.77 -17.29
CA VAL A 88 -1.39 -2.90 -16.65
C VAL A 88 -1.50 -3.19 -15.16
N ILE A 89 -1.57 -4.46 -14.78
CA ILE A 89 -1.65 -4.88 -13.38
C ILE A 89 -0.37 -4.49 -12.62
N SER A 90 0.79 -4.79 -13.19
CA SER A 90 2.09 -4.49 -12.58
C SER A 90 2.33 -2.98 -12.39
N ALA A 91 1.81 -2.14 -13.28
CA ALA A 91 1.93 -0.69 -13.16
C ALA A 91 1.31 -0.16 -11.85
N ALA A 92 0.18 -0.70 -11.42
CA ALA A 92 -0.43 -0.33 -10.15
C ALA A 92 0.40 -0.78 -8.93
N ALA A 93 0.97 -2.00 -8.99
CA ALA A 93 1.85 -2.50 -7.94
C ALA A 93 3.12 -1.65 -7.82
N ILE A 94 3.75 -1.31 -8.94
CA ILE A 94 4.94 -0.45 -9.00
C ILE A 94 4.59 0.94 -8.45
N ALA A 95 3.49 1.56 -8.91
CA ALA A 95 3.09 2.88 -8.45
C ALA A 95 2.84 2.94 -6.94
N LEU A 96 2.34 1.85 -6.34
CA LEU A 96 2.10 1.78 -4.90
C LEU A 96 3.38 1.49 -4.11
N HIS A 97 4.17 0.50 -4.54
CA HIS A 97 5.41 0.10 -3.87
C HIS A 97 6.45 1.24 -3.88
N ASP A 98 6.62 1.89 -5.03
CA ASP A 98 7.61 2.97 -5.21
C ASP A 98 7.05 4.35 -4.86
N PHE A 99 5.82 4.42 -4.34
CA PHE A 99 5.19 5.69 -3.96
C PHE A 99 6.04 6.41 -2.92
N PRO A 100 6.45 7.68 -3.15
CA PRO A 100 7.46 8.32 -2.31
C PRO A 100 6.98 8.74 -0.92
N LYS A 101 5.66 8.68 -0.67
CA LYS A 101 5.06 9.05 0.63
C LYS A 101 4.60 7.77 1.34
N PRO A 102 4.40 7.81 2.67
CA PRO A 102 3.91 6.65 3.42
C PRO A 102 2.60 6.09 2.88
N THR A 103 2.51 4.76 2.82
CA THR A 103 1.33 4.04 2.37
C THR A 103 0.87 3.02 3.42
N ILE A 104 -0.44 2.96 3.67
CA ILE A 104 -1.05 2.03 4.61
C ILE A 104 -2.13 1.23 3.88
N ALA A 105 -2.06 -0.10 3.97
CA ALA A 105 -3.20 -0.95 3.64
C ALA A 105 -4.09 -1.10 4.88
N LYS A 106 -5.33 -0.60 4.81
CA LYS A 106 -6.40 -0.86 5.78
C LYS A 106 -7.20 -2.07 5.31
N VAL A 107 -7.05 -3.21 5.98
CA VAL A 107 -7.61 -4.50 5.55
C VAL A 107 -8.79 -4.89 6.45
N PRO A 108 -10.04 -4.51 6.10
CA PRO A 108 -11.21 -4.76 6.94
C PRO A 108 -11.67 -6.21 6.94
N GLY A 109 -11.24 -7.03 5.99
CA GLY A 109 -11.66 -8.40 5.81
C GLY A 109 -10.85 -9.12 4.73
N PRO A 110 -11.44 -10.01 3.93
CA PRO A 110 -10.70 -10.83 2.98
C PRO A 110 -9.79 -10.04 2.02
N ALA A 111 -8.51 -10.44 1.96
CA ALA A 111 -7.50 -9.98 1.01
C ALA A 111 -6.91 -11.21 0.30
N ILE A 112 -7.28 -11.44 -0.97
CA ILE A 112 -7.05 -12.70 -1.65
C ILE A 112 -6.24 -12.53 -2.94
N GLY A 113 -5.24 -13.36 -3.13
CA GLY A 113 -4.40 -13.39 -4.34
C GLY A 113 -3.74 -12.05 -4.61
N GLY A 114 -4.01 -11.47 -5.78
CA GLY A 114 -3.52 -10.14 -6.15
C GLY A 114 -3.96 -9.04 -5.19
N GLY A 115 -5.12 -9.17 -4.52
CA GLY A 115 -5.56 -8.23 -3.49
C GLY A 115 -4.64 -8.25 -2.26
N TRP A 116 -4.23 -9.44 -1.81
CA TRP A 116 -3.26 -9.53 -0.72
C TRP A 116 -1.89 -8.98 -1.12
N ASN A 117 -1.41 -9.34 -2.31
CA ASN A 117 -0.12 -8.82 -2.78
C ASN A 117 -0.15 -7.30 -2.95
N LEU A 118 -1.28 -6.72 -3.37
CA LEU A 118 -1.46 -5.27 -3.42
C LEU A 118 -1.38 -4.64 -2.01
N ALA A 119 -1.98 -5.27 -0.99
CA ALA A 119 -1.83 -4.81 0.40
C ALA A 119 -0.35 -4.86 0.86
N LEU A 120 0.39 -5.91 0.48
CA LEU A 120 1.82 -6.05 0.78
C LEU A 120 2.73 -5.07 0.02
N CYS A 121 2.23 -4.42 -1.04
CA CYS A 121 2.94 -3.32 -1.71
C CYS A 121 2.89 -2.01 -0.90
N CYS A 122 2.00 -1.88 0.09
CA CYS A 122 2.02 -0.77 1.03
C CYS A 122 3.16 -0.91 2.04
N ASP A 123 3.60 0.21 2.61
CA ASP A 123 4.64 0.21 3.65
C ASP A 123 4.18 -0.46 4.94
N LEU A 124 2.91 -0.26 5.29
CA LEU A 124 2.30 -0.77 6.51
C LEU A 124 0.98 -1.47 6.18
N VAL A 125 0.71 -2.57 6.86
CA VAL A 125 -0.56 -3.30 6.74
C VAL A 125 -1.21 -3.38 8.11
N VAL A 126 -2.40 -2.79 8.27
CA VAL A 126 -3.22 -2.91 9.47
C VAL A 126 -4.49 -3.66 9.10
N CYS A 127 -4.78 -4.74 9.78
CA CYS A 127 -5.95 -5.55 9.46
C CYS A 127 -6.88 -5.75 10.65
N SER A 128 -8.15 -6.00 10.33
CA SER A 128 -9.14 -6.47 11.29
C SER A 128 -8.84 -7.90 11.74
N SER A 129 -9.15 -8.25 12.99
CA SER A 129 -9.12 -9.64 13.50
C SER A 129 -10.01 -10.59 12.68
N ASN A 130 -10.99 -10.06 11.94
CA ASN A 130 -11.84 -10.81 11.01
C ASN A 130 -11.22 -10.99 9.61
N ALA A 131 -10.05 -10.40 9.33
CA ALA A 131 -9.43 -10.48 8.02
C ALA A 131 -8.96 -11.91 7.72
N THR A 132 -8.99 -12.26 6.44
CA THR A 132 -8.50 -13.55 5.98
C THR A 132 -7.69 -13.38 4.71
N PHE A 133 -6.67 -14.20 4.55
CA PHE A 133 -5.66 -14.06 3.53
C PHE A 133 -5.44 -15.38 2.79
N SER A 134 -5.13 -15.33 1.50
CA SER A 134 -4.74 -16.52 0.75
C SER A 134 -3.97 -16.14 -0.52
N GLN A 135 -2.89 -16.87 -0.80
CA GLN A 135 -2.21 -16.86 -2.09
C GLN A 135 -2.91 -17.84 -3.05
N VAL A 136 -4.16 -17.56 -3.40
CA VAL A 136 -5.12 -18.45 -4.08
C VAL A 136 -4.69 -18.92 -5.48
N PHE A 137 -3.62 -18.40 -6.04
CA PHE A 137 -3.17 -18.61 -7.42
C PHE A 137 -3.12 -20.08 -7.86
N PRO A 138 -2.53 -21.04 -7.10
CA PRO A 138 -2.45 -22.43 -7.54
C PRO A 138 -3.84 -23.08 -7.69
N ARG A 139 -4.83 -22.64 -6.92
CA ARG A 139 -6.22 -23.11 -7.04
C ARG A 139 -6.91 -22.60 -8.31
N ARG A 140 -6.29 -21.70 -9.05
CA ARG A 140 -6.77 -21.12 -10.31
C ARG A 140 -5.87 -21.48 -11.50
N GLY A 141 -4.84 -22.33 -11.29
CA GLY A 141 -3.85 -22.66 -12.33
C GLY A 141 -2.97 -21.46 -12.70
N LEU A 142 -2.78 -20.51 -11.77
CA LEU A 142 -1.99 -19.31 -11.97
C LEU A 142 -0.74 -19.33 -11.07
N SER A 143 0.30 -18.64 -11.51
CA SER A 143 1.45 -18.31 -10.66
C SER A 143 1.20 -17.01 -9.89
N VAL A 144 1.96 -16.81 -8.81
CA VAL A 144 1.93 -15.56 -8.02
C VAL A 144 2.29 -14.35 -8.90
N ASP A 145 1.62 -13.23 -8.67
CA ASP A 145 1.81 -11.94 -9.36
C ASP A 145 1.91 -10.76 -8.39
N LEU A 146 1.82 -9.52 -8.90
CA LEU A 146 1.80 -8.27 -8.11
C LEU A 146 2.91 -8.20 -7.05
N GLY A 147 4.11 -8.67 -7.39
CA GLY A 147 5.26 -8.59 -6.50
C GLY A 147 5.31 -9.65 -5.40
N GLY A 148 4.30 -10.52 -5.28
CA GLY A 148 4.27 -11.52 -4.21
C GLY A 148 5.49 -12.45 -4.19
N SER A 149 6.07 -12.78 -5.35
CA SER A 149 7.30 -13.58 -5.46
C SER A 149 8.54 -12.85 -4.91
N TRP A 150 8.53 -11.54 -4.86
CA TRP A 150 9.61 -10.71 -4.33
C TRP A 150 9.38 -10.35 -2.85
N LEU A 151 8.15 -9.95 -2.50
CA LEU A 151 7.77 -9.50 -1.16
C LEU A 151 7.76 -10.63 -0.13
N LEU A 152 7.04 -11.73 -0.42
CA LEU A 152 6.84 -12.80 0.56
C LEU A 152 8.15 -13.42 1.06
N PRO A 153 9.11 -13.84 0.19
CA PRO A 153 10.35 -14.43 0.69
C PRO A 153 11.19 -13.47 1.56
N ARG A 154 11.07 -12.17 1.34
CA ARG A 154 11.76 -11.13 2.13
C ARG A 154 11.13 -10.92 3.50
N LEU A 155 9.81 -11.04 3.58
CA LEU A 155 9.07 -10.87 4.82
C LEU A 155 9.13 -12.12 5.72
N ILE A 156 8.95 -13.32 5.14
CA ILE A 156 8.76 -14.56 5.92
C ILE A 156 9.75 -15.69 5.60
N GLY A 157 10.72 -15.42 4.75
CA GLY A 157 11.69 -16.41 4.28
C GLY A 157 11.13 -17.35 3.20
N MET A 158 12.03 -17.95 2.43
CA MET A 158 11.72 -18.68 1.21
C MET A 158 10.81 -19.91 1.43
N GLN A 159 10.98 -20.64 2.52
CA GLN A 159 10.21 -21.88 2.75
C GLN A 159 8.74 -21.56 3.03
N LYS A 160 8.45 -20.61 3.92
CA LYS A 160 7.08 -20.20 4.24
C LYS A 160 6.42 -19.55 3.02
N ALA A 161 7.14 -18.70 2.29
CA ALA A 161 6.63 -18.11 1.05
C ALA A 161 6.23 -19.17 0.01
N LYS A 162 7.07 -20.18 -0.20
CA LYS A 162 6.74 -21.31 -1.08
C LYS A 162 5.54 -22.10 -0.59
N LEU A 163 5.45 -22.40 0.72
CA LEU A 163 4.30 -23.11 1.28
C LEU A 163 3.02 -22.35 0.93
N LEU A 164 2.92 -21.07 1.28
CA LEU A 164 1.72 -20.26 1.04
C LEU A 164 1.36 -20.16 -0.46
N THR A 165 2.37 -19.90 -1.30
CA THR A 165 2.13 -19.70 -2.74
C THR A 165 1.87 -20.98 -3.52
N MET A 166 2.31 -22.13 -3.02
CA MET A 166 2.11 -23.44 -3.67
C MET A 166 0.84 -24.16 -3.20
N THR A 167 0.41 -23.94 -1.96
CA THR A 167 -0.83 -24.56 -1.42
C THR A 167 -2.05 -23.67 -1.64
N GLY A 168 -1.88 -22.34 -1.58
CA GLY A 168 -2.98 -21.39 -1.60
C GLY A 168 -3.88 -21.51 -0.37
N ASP A 169 -3.34 -21.94 0.76
CA ASP A 169 -4.09 -22.09 1.99
C ASP A 169 -4.60 -20.74 2.49
N LYS A 170 -5.73 -20.80 3.20
CA LYS A 170 -6.33 -19.63 3.83
C LYS A 170 -5.71 -19.46 5.22
N LEU A 171 -5.28 -18.25 5.51
CA LEU A 171 -4.78 -17.83 6.82
C LEU A 171 -5.77 -16.85 7.47
N ASP A 172 -5.83 -16.86 8.78
CA ASP A 172 -6.50 -15.84 9.56
C ASP A 172 -5.56 -14.69 9.95
N ALA A 173 -6.10 -13.68 10.62
CA ALA A 173 -5.34 -12.49 11.02
C ALA A 173 -4.21 -12.81 12.01
N ALA A 174 -4.43 -13.73 12.94
CA ALA A 174 -3.43 -14.12 13.95
C ALA A 174 -2.25 -14.85 13.28
N GLU A 175 -2.52 -15.73 12.32
CA GLU A 175 -1.50 -16.45 11.58
C GLU A 175 -0.60 -15.50 10.75
N VAL A 176 -1.20 -14.51 10.06
CA VAL A 176 -0.40 -13.53 9.29
C VAL A 176 0.38 -12.58 10.19
N GLU A 177 -0.12 -12.26 11.38
CA GLU A 177 0.62 -11.48 12.39
C GLU A 177 1.83 -12.26 12.91
N GLN A 178 1.66 -13.53 13.27
CA GLN A 178 2.77 -14.41 13.69
C GLN A 178 3.84 -14.58 12.60
N LEU A 179 3.44 -14.50 11.33
CA LEU A 179 4.35 -14.55 10.21
C LEU A 179 5.06 -13.21 9.95
N GLY A 180 4.60 -12.09 10.53
CA GLY A 180 5.14 -10.76 10.26
C GLY A 180 4.67 -10.17 8.92
N LEU A 181 3.51 -10.62 8.40
CA LEU A 181 2.93 -10.14 7.13
C LEU A 181 1.97 -8.96 7.31
N VAL A 182 1.69 -8.59 8.54
CA VAL A 182 0.93 -7.39 8.91
C VAL A 182 1.65 -6.64 10.02
N THR A 183 1.48 -5.32 10.05
CA THR A 183 2.06 -4.44 11.07
C THR A 183 1.29 -4.55 12.40
N ARG A 184 -0.02 -4.72 12.29
CA ARG A 184 -0.93 -4.79 13.44
C ARG A 184 -2.24 -5.47 13.08
N VAL A 185 -2.76 -6.25 14.03
CA VAL A 185 -4.13 -6.77 14.04
C VAL A 185 -4.92 -6.01 15.10
N VAL A 186 -6.13 -5.59 14.77
CA VAL A 186 -7.03 -4.87 15.68
C VAL A 186 -8.45 -5.39 15.54
N GLU A 187 -9.30 -5.13 16.56
CA GLU A 187 -10.72 -5.48 16.45
C GLU A 187 -11.41 -4.65 15.35
N PRO A 188 -12.44 -5.19 14.69
CA PRO A 188 -13.11 -4.53 13.56
C PRO A 188 -13.60 -3.12 13.88
N GLU A 189 -14.12 -2.92 15.10
CA GLU A 189 -14.73 -1.67 15.56
C GLU A 189 -13.73 -0.53 15.74
N VAL A 190 -12.45 -0.85 15.91
CA VAL A 190 -11.40 0.15 16.10
C VAL A 190 -10.47 0.29 14.90
N LEU A 191 -10.67 -0.50 13.84
CA LEU A 191 -9.79 -0.50 12.67
C LEU A 191 -9.69 0.88 12.03
N ASP A 192 -10.80 1.56 11.81
CA ASP A 192 -10.83 2.90 11.22
C ASP A 192 -10.08 3.89 12.11
N ILE A 193 -10.37 3.91 13.41
CA ILE A 193 -9.73 4.81 14.38
C ILE A 193 -8.21 4.62 14.41
N GLU A 194 -7.74 3.37 14.43
CA GLU A 194 -6.32 3.04 14.49
C GLU A 194 -5.58 3.41 13.20
N VAL A 195 -6.20 3.17 12.05
CA VAL A 195 -5.60 3.52 10.75
C VAL A 195 -5.61 5.03 10.55
N ASP A 196 -6.69 5.72 10.87
CA ASP A 196 -6.78 7.18 10.75
C ASP A 196 -5.74 7.86 11.65
N ALA A 197 -5.61 7.43 12.92
CA ALA A 197 -4.60 7.95 13.83
C ALA A 197 -3.17 7.71 13.31
N LEU A 198 -2.89 6.53 12.75
CA LEU A 198 -1.59 6.20 12.16
C LEU A 198 -1.33 7.05 10.91
N ALA A 199 -2.30 7.19 10.02
CA ALA A 199 -2.20 7.96 8.79
C ALA A 199 -1.97 9.45 9.07
N GLN A 200 -2.73 10.04 10.00
CA GLN A 200 -2.54 11.44 10.41
C GLN A 200 -1.16 11.66 11.06
N ARG A 201 -0.70 10.72 11.89
CA ARG A 201 0.65 10.79 12.46
C ARG A 201 1.74 10.76 11.38
N LEU A 202 1.60 9.91 10.36
CA LEU A 202 2.53 9.86 9.22
C LEU A 202 2.43 11.14 8.37
N ALA A 203 1.22 11.62 8.11
CA ALA A 203 1.00 12.86 7.36
C ALA A 203 1.59 14.09 8.05
N ALA A 204 1.65 14.11 9.38
CA ALA A 204 2.28 15.18 10.17
C ALA A 204 3.82 15.08 10.21
N GLY A 205 4.41 13.99 9.75
CA GLY A 205 5.87 13.78 9.74
C GLY A 205 6.62 14.61 8.69
N PRO A 206 7.97 14.67 8.74
CA PRO A 206 8.80 15.39 7.78
C PRO A 206 8.79 14.70 6.42
N PRO A 207 8.17 15.27 5.36
CA PRO A 207 7.90 14.53 4.13
C PRO A 207 9.16 14.12 3.37
N VAL A 208 10.17 14.98 3.33
CA VAL A 208 11.43 14.70 2.64
C VAL A 208 12.17 13.58 3.34
N ALA A 209 12.34 13.67 4.67
CA ALA A 209 13.03 12.64 5.44
C ALA A 209 12.33 11.28 5.40
N MET A 210 10.99 11.26 5.42
CA MET A 210 10.23 10.02 5.33
C MET A 210 10.34 9.38 3.96
N SER A 211 10.26 10.16 2.88
CA SER A 211 10.46 9.69 1.51
C SER A 211 11.87 9.09 1.32
N LEU A 212 12.90 9.79 1.80
CA LEU A 212 14.28 9.30 1.74
C LEU A 212 14.46 8.03 2.58
N THR A 213 13.88 7.97 3.79
CA THR A 213 13.94 6.78 4.64
C THR A 213 13.33 5.56 3.94
N LYS A 214 12.14 5.71 3.31
CA LYS A 214 11.53 4.64 2.52
C LYS A 214 12.44 4.18 1.38
N SER A 215 12.99 5.11 0.62
CA SER A 215 13.93 4.82 -0.47
C SER A 215 15.18 4.07 0.04
N LEU A 216 15.77 4.50 1.15
CA LEU A 216 16.91 3.84 1.77
C LEU A 216 16.59 2.40 2.18
N MET A 217 15.42 2.15 2.79
CA MET A 217 14.99 0.79 3.16
C MET A 217 14.83 -0.12 1.94
N HIS A 218 14.27 0.39 0.84
CA HIS A 218 14.14 -0.36 -0.41
C HIS A 218 15.52 -0.67 -1.04
N GLN A 219 16.43 0.31 -1.05
CA GLN A 219 17.79 0.14 -1.60
C GLN A 219 18.63 -0.82 -0.75
N ALA A 220 18.52 -0.74 0.57
CA ALA A 220 19.26 -1.62 1.49
C ALA A 220 18.96 -3.11 1.26
N ALA A 221 17.75 -3.44 0.76
CA ALA A 221 17.36 -4.81 0.45
C ALA A 221 18.19 -5.46 -0.68
N ILE A 222 18.94 -4.67 -1.46
CA ILE A 222 19.73 -5.12 -2.63
C ILE A 222 21.17 -4.58 -2.66
N SER A 223 21.59 -3.83 -1.63
CA SER A 223 22.94 -3.25 -1.52
C SER A 223 23.75 -3.86 -0.37
N ASP A 224 25.04 -3.61 -0.34
CA ASP A 224 25.90 -3.94 0.79
C ASP A 224 25.89 -2.83 1.87
N PHE A 225 26.49 -3.13 3.03
CA PHE A 225 26.50 -2.22 4.17
C PHE A 225 27.18 -0.87 3.88
N THR A 226 28.32 -0.88 3.16
CA THR A 226 29.06 0.35 2.85
C THR A 226 28.29 1.23 1.90
N ALA A 227 27.72 0.66 0.84
CA ALA A 227 26.86 1.39 -0.10
C ALA A 227 25.59 1.94 0.58
N SER A 228 25.05 1.21 1.55
CA SER A 228 23.92 1.71 2.36
C SER A 228 24.31 2.93 3.19
N LEU A 229 25.48 2.91 3.86
CA LEU A 229 25.95 4.08 4.64
C LEU A 229 26.22 5.31 3.76
N GLU A 230 26.78 5.10 2.55
CA GLU A 230 26.96 6.20 1.59
C GLU A 230 25.61 6.81 1.15
N SER A 231 24.62 5.97 0.88
CA SER A 231 23.27 6.41 0.53
C SER A 231 22.61 7.18 1.69
N GLU A 232 22.77 6.70 2.92
CA GLU A 232 22.30 7.39 4.13
C GLU A 232 22.97 8.77 4.30
N ALA A 233 24.28 8.85 4.06
CA ALA A 233 25.00 10.12 4.14
C ALA A 233 24.50 11.14 3.12
N MET A 234 24.21 10.70 1.87
CA MET A 234 23.60 11.55 0.84
C MET A 234 22.20 11.99 1.24
N ALA A 235 21.36 11.08 1.76
CA ALA A 235 20.02 11.42 2.22
C ALA A 235 20.04 12.43 3.38
N GLN A 236 20.98 12.29 4.33
CA GLN A 236 21.14 13.25 5.40
C GLN A 236 21.61 14.63 4.88
N ALA A 237 22.51 14.67 3.90
CA ALA A 237 22.90 15.93 3.28
C ALA A 237 21.73 16.68 2.65
N VAL A 238 20.80 15.94 2.02
CA VAL A 238 19.53 16.51 1.52
C VAL A 238 18.67 17.02 2.68
N ASN A 239 18.49 16.25 3.74
CA ASN A 239 17.69 16.66 4.91
C ASN A 239 18.23 17.95 5.56
N PHE A 240 19.55 18.12 5.63
CA PHE A 240 20.17 19.36 6.12
C PHE A 240 19.86 20.59 5.27
N GLY A 241 19.42 20.43 4.03
CA GLY A 241 18.95 21.49 3.15
C GLY A 241 17.49 21.90 3.37
N SER A 242 16.71 21.14 4.15
CA SER A 242 15.29 21.44 4.39
C SER A 242 15.08 22.32 5.63
N GLU A 243 13.96 23.06 5.67
CA GLU A 243 13.52 23.80 6.86
C GLU A 243 13.15 22.85 8.02
N ASP A 244 12.74 21.64 7.70
CA ASP A 244 12.22 20.68 8.67
C ASP A 244 13.24 20.28 9.74
N ILE A 245 14.55 20.33 9.42
CA ILE A 245 15.58 20.03 10.42
C ILE A 245 15.62 21.11 11.52
N GLU A 246 15.51 22.40 11.14
CA GLU A 246 15.44 23.50 12.13
C GLU A 246 14.17 23.42 12.94
N ASN A 247 13.02 23.24 12.26
CA ASN A 247 11.73 23.09 12.92
C ASN A 247 11.74 21.93 13.93
N GLY A 248 12.38 20.81 13.60
CA GLY A 248 12.56 19.68 14.50
C GLY A 248 13.45 19.99 15.71
N PHE A 249 14.59 20.66 15.51
CA PHE A 249 15.49 21.04 16.60
C PHE A 249 14.89 22.09 17.53
N GLU A 250 14.22 23.12 16.99
CA GLU A 250 13.58 24.14 17.83
C GLU A 250 12.43 23.55 18.65
N ALA A 251 11.60 22.72 18.03
CA ALA A 251 10.53 22.02 18.75
C ALA A 251 11.08 21.10 19.85
N PHE A 252 12.18 20.37 19.59
CA PHE A 252 12.84 19.55 20.61
C PHE A 252 13.34 20.37 21.79
N LYS A 253 14.03 21.50 21.55
CA LYS A 253 14.48 22.41 22.61
C LYS A 253 13.32 22.99 23.41
N ALA A 254 12.25 23.42 22.71
CA ALA A 254 11.05 23.98 23.30
C ALA A 254 10.12 22.96 23.96
N ARG A 255 10.35 21.65 23.76
CA ARG A 255 9.47 20.54 24.17
C ARG A 255 8.06 20.67 23.61
N THR A 256 7.94 21.07 22.35
CA THR A 256 6.68 21.20 21.61
C THR A 256 6.62 20.19 20.47
N THR A 257 5.45 20.06 19.83
CA THR A 257 5.30 19.26 18.62
C THR A 257 5.85 20.02 17.43
N PRO A 258 6.77 19.44 16.63
CA PRO A 258 7.29 20.08 15.42
C PRO A 258 6.21 20.19 14.33
N ALA A 259 6.30 21.23 13.50
CA ALA A 259 5.53 21.39 12.27
C ALA A 259 6.49 21.21 11.08
N PHE A 260 6.22 20.23 10.23
CA PHE A 260 7.05 19.92 9.10
C PHE A 260 6.39 20.32 7.77
N THR A 261 7.13 21.07 6.95
CA THR A 261 6.64 21.65 5.70
C THR A 261 7.17 20.95 4.44
N GLY A 262 8.34 20.35 4.53
CA GLY A 262 9.10 19.82 3.41
C GLY A 262 9.72 20.90 2.52
N ARG A 263 9.73 22.16 2.94
CA ARG A 263 10.30 23.27 2.17
C ARG A 263 11.81 23.24 2.17
N TRP A 264 12.37 23.76 1.10
CA TRP A 264 13.80 23.92 0.93
C TRP A 264 14.27 25.24 1.57
N ARG A 265 15.41 25.24 2.28
CA ARG A 265 15.90 26.41 3.02
C ARG A 265 16.44 27.55 2.15
N PHE A 266 16.72 27.28 0.90
CA PHE A 266 17.42 28.18 -0.01
C PHE A 266 16.52 28.71 -1.14
N GLU A 267 15.22 28.60 -0.97
CA GLU A 267 14.23 29.20 -1.87
C GLU A 267 13.86 30.63 -1.47
#